data_0a64cd44004174e3905a913b3dfa8d52
#
_entry.id   0a64cd44004174e3905a913b3dfa8d52
#
_cell.length_a   1.000
_cell.length_b   1.000
_cell.length_c   1.000
_cell.angle_alpha   90.00
_cell.angle_beta   90.00
_cell.angle_gamma   90.00
#
_symmetry.space_group_name_H-M   'P 1'
#
loop_
_entity.id
_entity.type
_entity.pdbx_description
1 polymer ?
#
loop_
_entity_poly.entity_id
_entity_poly.type
_entity_poly.pdbx_seq_one_letter_code
_entity_poly.pdbx_strand_id
1 'polypeptide(L)'
;DDEALRQVLFAADSPVTVPRGAIVDIEWYFDEPTRVELGRMQRLIDESIVTQSGSTPHAVILEDRSEPRNARVFKRGNPAIRGDEVPRQYLAALSGPDRQPFQTGSGRLELARAIANDKNPLTARVMVNRIWLGHFGQGLVRTPSDFGSRSELPSHPELLDYLATYFMRESWSMKKMHRLIMLS
;
A
#
# COMPACT_ATOMS: atom_id res chain seq x y z
N ASP A 1 19.69 -6.22 -47.79
CA ASP A 1 19.31 -7.23 -46.78
C ASP A 1 19.56 -6.75 -45.33
N ASP A 2 20.56 -5.84 -45.14
CA ASP A 2 20.85 -5.29 -43.81
C ASP A 2 19.72 -4.40 -43.26
N GLU A 3 18.97 -3.72 -44.13
CA GLU A 3 17.86 -2.86 -43.67
C GLU A 3 16.65 -3.67 -43.15
N ALA A 4 16.36 -4.82 -43.79
CA ALA A 4 15.31 -5.72 -43.30
C ALA A 4 15.70 -6.32 -41.95
N LEU A 5 16.96 -6.68 -41.74
CA LEU A 5 17.48 -7.16 -40.47
C LEU A 5 17.45 -6.07 -39.40
N ARG A 6 17.81 -4.85 -39.79
CA ARG A 6 17.76 -3.68 -38.91
C ARG A 6 16.34 -3.35 -38.45
N GLN A 7 15.36 -3.45 -39.35
CA GLN A 7 13.95 -3.27 -38.98
C GLN A 7 13.46 -4.35 -38.00
N VAL A 8 13.84 -5.62 -38.24
CA VAL A 8 13.50 -6.71 -37.31
C VAL A 8 14.13 -6.51 -35.93
N LEU A 9 15.33 -5.94 -35.85
CA LEU A 9 16.04 -5.76 -34.58
C LEU A 9 15.70 -4.45 -33.86
N PHE A 10 15.37 -3.38 -34.57
CA PHE A 10 15.28 -2.03 -33.99
C PHE A 10 13.97 -1.28 -34.28
N ALA A 11 13.03 -1.85 -35.03
CA ALA A 11 11.72 -1.22 -35.21
C ALA A 11 10.94 -1.16 -33.89
N ALA A 12 10.02 -0.21 -33.79
CA ALA A 12 9.21 -0.01 -32.58
C ALA A 12 8.33 -1.24 -32.26
N ASP A 13 7.98 -2.01 -33.26
CA ASP A 13 7.21 -3.25 -33.20
C ASP A 13 8.07 -4.52 -33.34
N SER A 14 9.39 -4.40 -33.21
CA SER A 14 10.34 -5.51 -33.30
C SER A 14 10.01 -6.61 -32.30
N PRO A 15 9.98 -7.91 -32.72
CA PRO A 15 9.76 -9.04 -31.84
C PRO A 15 10.87 -9.21 -30.77
N VAL A 16 12.02 -8.58 -30.97
CA VAL A 16 13.13 -8.56 -29.99
C VAL A 16 13.12 -7.32 -29.11
N THR A 17 12.18 -6.39 -29.31
CA THR A 17 12.03 -5.25 -28.42
C THR A 17 11.45 -5.73 -27.10
N VAL A 18 12.29 -5.74 -26.07
CA VAL A 18 11.84 -6.03 -24.71
C VAL A 18 10.84 -4.95 -24.31
N PRO A 19 9.60 -5.30 -23.96
CA PRO A 19 8.63 -4.32 -23.48
C PRO A 19 9.20 -3.49 -22.34
N ARG A 20 9.03 -2.17 -22.35
CA ARG A 20 9.45 -1.26 -21.26
C ARG A 20 8.64 -1.45 -19.96
N GLY A 21 7.95 -2.57 -19.82
CA GLY A 21 7.26 -2.99 -18.58
C GLY A 21 8.18 -3.83 -17.71
N ALA A 22 7.80 -4.00 -16.45
CA ALA A 22 8.52 -4.88 -15.54
C ALA A 22 8.69 -6.27 -16.19
N ILE A 23 9.92 -6.75 -16.26
CA ILE A 23 10.30 -8.07 -16.79
C ILE A 23 9.60 -9.22 -16.04
N VAL A 24 9.04 -8.92 -14.88
CA VAL A 24 8.30 -9.82 -13.97
C VAL A 24 7.25 -10.70 -14.69
N ASP A 25 6.60 -10.16 -15.72
CA ASP A 25 5.58 -10.93 -16.45
C ASP A 25 6.17 -11.91 -17.48
N ILE A 26 7.41 -11.70 -17.90
CA ILE A 26 8.10 -12.56 -18.92
C ILE A 26 8.75 -13.76 -18.24
N GLU A 27 9.16 -13.63 -16.98
CA GLU A 27 9.81 -14.72 -16.22
C GLU A 27 8.94 -15.98 -16.09
N TRP A 28 7.61 -15.84 -16.17
CA TRP A 28 6.69 -16.96 -16.12
C TRP A 28 6.75 -17.90 -17.33
N TYR A 29 7.34 -17.44 -18.44
CA TYR A 29 7.51 -18.23 -19.66
C TYR A 29 8.83 -19.01 -19.68
N PHE A 30 9.73 -18.76 -18.73
CA PHE A 30 10.99 -19.48 -18.64
C PHE A 30 10.87 -20.69 -17.71
N ASP A 31 11.70 -21.69 -17.97
CA ASP A 31 11.85 -22.84 -17.08
C ASP A 31 12.50 -22.42 -15.75
N GLU A 32 12.39 -23.28 -14.73
CA GLU A 32 12.87 -22.99 -13.38
C GLU A 32 14.39 -22.70 -13.33
N PRO A 33 15.28 -23.46 -14.00
CA PRO A 33 16.70 -23.15 -14.03
C PRO A 33 17.00 -21.76 -14.57
N THR A 34 16.34 -21.36 -15.66
CA THR A 34 16.51 -20.02 -16.28
C THR A 34 16.04 -18.92 -15.34
N ARG A 35 14.90 -19.09 -14.66
CA ARG A 35 14.40 -18.12 -13.67
C ARG A 35 15.38 -17.93 -12.50
N VAL A 36 15.93 -19.02 -11.98
CA VAL A 36 16.93 -18.97 -10.92
C VAL A 36 18.18 -18.21 -11.34
N GLU A 37 18.68 -18.45 -12.56
CA GLU A 37 19.87 -17.78 -13.09
C GLU A 37 19.61 -16.29 -13.36
N LEU A 38 18.46 -15.94 -13.91
CA LEU A 38 18.04 -14.53 -14.07
C LEU A 38 17.97 -13.81 -12.73
N GLY A 39 17.37 -14.43 -11.72
CA GLY A 39 17.31 -13.87 -10.37
C GLY A 39 18.69 -13.74 -9.71
N ARG A 40 19.64 -14.64 -10.04
CA ARG A 40 21.04 -14.52 -9.59
C ARG A 40 21.73 -13.33 -10.27
N MET A 41 21.56 -13.16 -11.58
CA MET A 41 22.13 -12.05 -12.33
C MET A 41 21.56 -10.70 -11.85
N GLN A 42 20.24 -10.63 -11.63
CA GLN A 42 19.61 -9.43 -11.11
C GLN A 42 20.18 -9.03 -9.75
N ARG A 43 20.34 -9.98 -8.84
CA ARG A 43 20.98 -9.70 -7.53
C ARG A 43 22.39 -9.14 -7.66
N LEU A 44 23.22 -9.64 -8.60
CA LEU A 44 24.56 -9.12 -8.83
C LEU A 44 24.53 -7.67 -9.32
N ILE A 45 23.56 -7.32 -10.17
CA ILE A 45 23.35 -5.95 -10.63
C ILE A 45 22.93 -5.07 -9.44
N ASP A 46 21.96 -5.50 -8.65
CA ASP A 46 21.45 -4.78 -7.48
C ASP A 46 22.57 -4.55 -6.43
N GLU A 47 23.35 -5.58 -6.14
CA GLU A 47 24.54 -5.49 -5.26
C GLU A 47 25.56 -4.50 -5.83
N SER A 48 25.83 -4.54 -7.13
CA SER A 48 26.75 -3.62 -7.77
C SER A 48 26.27 -2.16 -7.67
N ILE A 49 24.97 -1.92 -7.86
CA ILE A 49 24.37 -0.59 -7.73
C ILE A 49 24.50 -0.05 -6.30
N VAL A 50 24.33 -0.91 -5.28
CA VAL A 50 24.35 -0.51 -3.88
C VAL A 50 25.77 -0.38 -3.31
N THR A 51 26.72 -1.23 -3.74
CA THR A 51 28.03 -1.35 -3.13
C THR A 51 29.13 -0.55 -3.82
N GLN A 52 28.93 -0.10 -5.07
CA GLN A 52 29.95 0.68 -5.76
C GLN A 52 30.17 2.05 -5.08
N SER A 53 31.44 2.35 -4.78
CA SER A 53 31.83 3.67 -4.28
C SER A 53 31.57 4.71 -5.37
N GLY A 54 30.67 5.64 -5.10
CA GLY A 54 30.23 6.67 -6.05
C GLY A 54 28.89 6.39 -6.72
N SER A 55 28.21 5.31 -6.38
CA SER A 55 26.82 5.13 -6.80
C SER A 55 25.94 6.24 -6.18
N THR A 56 25.13 6.86 -7.04
CA THR A 56 24.16 7.86 -6.57
C THR A 56 23.17 7.19 -5.62
N PRO A 57 22.88 7.78 -4.45
CA PRO A 57 21.84 7.24 -3.56
C PRO A 57 20.51 7.07 -4.30
N HIS A 58 19.96 5.89 -4.24
CA HIS A 58 18.69 5.55 -4.88
C HIS A 58 17.59 5.43 -3.83
N ALA A 59 16.40 5.92 -4.17
CA ALA A 59 15.19 5.67 -3.40
C ALA A 59 14.16 4.96 -4.28
N VAL A 60 13.55 3.94 -3.73
CA VAL A 60 12.39 3.30 -4.36
C VAL A 60 11.19 4.22 -4.16
N ILE A 61 10.59 4.64 -5.25
CA ILE A 61 9.40 5.49 -5.24
C ILE A 61 8.21 4.75 -5.82
N LEU A 62 7.02 5.18 -5.44
CA LEU A 62 5.77 4.66 -5.95
C LEU A 62 5.20 5.65 -6.97
N GLU A 63 5.16 5.25 -8.23
CA GLU A 63 4.58 6.05 -9.30
C GLU A 63 3.23 5.51 -9.73
N ASP A 64 2.34 6.42 -10.13
CA ASP A 64 1.06 6.03 -10.73
C ASP A 64 1.28 5.55 -12.16
N ARG A 65 0.48 4.57 -12.56
CA ARG A 65 0.39 4.23 -14.00
C ARG A 65 -0.17 5.44 -14.74
N SER A 66 0.27 5.63 -15.99
CA SER A 66 -0.26 6.68 -16.88
C SER A 66 -1.79 6.61 -17.02
N GLU A 67 -2.32 5.38 -17.03
CA GLU A 67 -3.76 5.12 -17.06
C GLU A 67 -4.17 4.30 -15.84
N PRO A 68 -4.74 4.95 -14.81
CA PRO A 68 -5.28 4.26 -13.65
C PRO A 68 -6.48 3.38 -14.04
N ARG A 69 -6.49 2.13 -13.56
CA ARG A 69 -7.56 1.17 -13.85
C ARG A 69 -8.41 0.91 -12.62
N ASN A 70 -9.73 0.86 -12.81
CA ASN A 70 -10.64 0.39 -11.78
C ASN A 70 -10.57 -1.13 -11.64
N ALA A 71 -10.78 -1.63 -10.43
CA ALA A 71 -10.84 -3.05 -10.16
C ALA A 71 -12.19 -3.65 -10.59
N ARG A 72 -12.23 -4.96 -10.79
CA ARG A 72 -13.48 -5.70 -11.01
C ARG A 72 -13.72 -6.63 -9.84
N VAL A 73 -14.98 -6.79 -9.48
CA VAL A 73 -15.39 -7.76 -8.46
C VAL A 73 -15.08 -9.18 -8.96
N PHE A 74 -14.39 -9.98 -8.18
CA PHE A 74 -14.18 -11.39 -8.49
C PHE A 74 -15.37 -12.21 -8.01
N LYS A 75 -16.12 -12.81 -8.94
CA LYS A 75 -17.28 -13.64 -8.61
C LYS A 75 -16.81 -14.84 -7.79
N ARG A 76 -17.35 -14.99 -6.58
CA ARG A 76 -16.96 -16.03 -5.61
C ARG A 76 -15.44 -16.07 -5.31
N GLY A 77 -14.77 -14.92 -5.39
CA GLY A 77 -13.32 -14.83 -5.16
C GLY A 77 -12.45 -15.35 -6.30
N ASN A 78 -13.01 -15.81 -7.41
CA ASN A 78 -12.24 -16.35 -8.53
C ASN A 78 -11.75 -15.21 -9.46
N PRO A 79 -10.43 -14.96 -9.57
CA PRO A 79 -9.87 -13.88 -10.40
C PRO A 79 -10.11 -14.07 -11.91
N ALA A 80 -10.37 -15.31 -12.37
CA ALA A 80 -10.70 -15.59 -13.77
C ALA A 80 -12.14 -15.19 -14.11
N ILE A 81 -13.05 -15.18 -13.13
CA ILE A 81 -14.46 -14.81 -13.34
C ILE A 81 -14.71 -13.40 -12.82
N ARG A 82 -14.46 -12.42 -13.69
CA ARG A 82 -14.60 -11.01 -13.38
C ARG A 82 -16.05 -10.56 -13.54
N GLY A 83 -16.56 -9.87 -12.52
CA GLY A 83 -17.87 -9.22 -12.52
C GLY A 83 -17.78 -7.75 -12.88
N ASP A 84 -18.65 -6.96 -12.25
CA ASP A 84 -18.78 -5.54 -12.51
C ASP A 84 -17.52 -4.77 -12.11
N GLU A 85 -17.25 -3.71 -12.85
CA GLU A 85 -16.20 -2.76 -12.53
C GLU A 85 -16.64 -1.89 -11.36
N VAL A 86 -15.74 -1.67 -10.41
CA VAL A 86 -16.00 -0.82 -9.24
C VAL A 86 -15.06 0.36 -9.23
N PRO A 87 -15.57 1.58 -8.98
CA PRO A 87 -14.73 2.75 -8.90
C PRO A 87 -13.76 2.64 -7.72
N ARG A 88 -12.59 3.26 -7.86
CA ARG A 88 -11.63 3.43 -6.78
C ARG A 88 -12.18 4.45 -5.80
N GLN A 89 -12.51 4.03 -4.61
CA GLN A 89 -13.15 4.87 -3.59
C GLN A 89 -12.95 4.27 -2.21
N TYR A 90 -13.18 5.09 -1.17
CA TYR A 90 -13.06 4.61 0.21
C TYR A 90 -14.21 3.68 0.60
N LEU A 91 -14.11 3.03 1.76
CA LEU A 91 -15.09 2.08 2.24
C LEU A 91 -16.44 2.76 2.54
N ALA A 92 -17.54 2.21 2.06
CA ALA A 92 -18.88 2.73 2.29
C ALA A 92 -19.21 2.87 3.79
N ALA A 93 -18.83 1.87 4.59
CA ALA A 93 -19.09 1.85 6.03
C ALA A 93 -18.39 3.00 6.80
N LEU A 94 -17.33 3.60 6.24
CA LEU A 94 -16.56 4.66 6.89
C LEU A 94 -16.72 6.03 6.22
N SER A 95 -17.31 6.08 5.02
CA SER A 95 -17.47 7.33 4.25
C SER A 95 -18.88 7.90 4.31
N GLY A 96 -19.84 7.12 4.76
CA GLY A 96 -21.25 7.51 4.68
C GLY A 96 -21.83 7.45 3.26
N PRO A 97 -23.06 8.00 3.07
CA PRO A 97 -23.79 7.91 1.82
C PRO A 97 -23.18 8.74 0.67
N ASP A 98 -22.48 9.83 0.99
CA ASP A 98 -21.93 10.78 0.01
C ASP A 98 -20.54 10.41 -0.51
N ARG A 99 -20.19 9.13 -0.42
CA ARG A 99 -18.92 8.59 -0.87
C ARG A 99 -18.67 8.88 -2.35
N GLN A 100 -17.55 9.53 -2.66
CA GLN A 100 -17.14 9.85 -4.02
C GLN A 100 -15.98 8.97 -4.51
N PRO A 101 -15.93 8.62 -5.80
CA PRO A 101 -14.75 8.00 -6.39
C PRO A 101 -13.54 8.92 -6.34
N PHE A 102 -12.35 8.34 -6.20
CA PHE A 102 -11.09 9.08 -6.28
C PHE A 102 -10.87 9.62 -7.70
N GLN A 103 -10.45 10.86 -7.81
CA GLN A 103 -10.33 11.58 -9.06
C GLN A 103 -8.87 11.78 -9.52
N THR A 104 -7.92 11.80 -8.57
CA THR A 104 -6.54 12.18 -8.86
C THR A 104 -5.65 10.93 -9.01
N GLY A 105 -5.10 10.72 -10.19
CA GLY A 105 -4.18 9.61 -10.48
C GLY A 105 -4.76 8.25 -10.09
N SER A 106 -3.99 7.44 -9.36
CA SER A 106 -4.47 6.14 -8.85
C SER A 106 -5.43 6.26 -7.64
N GLY A 107 -5.56 7.43 -7.03
CA GLY A 107 -6.33 7.66 -5.81
C GLY A 107 -5.59 7.34 -4.51
N ARG A 108 -4.29 6.99 -4.56
CA ARG A 108 -3.51 6.63 -3.36
C ARG A 108 -3.43 7.76 -2.34
N LEU A 109 -3.23 9.00 -2.79
CA LEU A 109 -3.18 10.16 -1.90
C LEU A 109 -4.54 10.44 -1.27
N GLU A 110 -5.62 10.33 -2.06
CA GLU A 110 -6.99 10.50 -1.57
C GLU A 110 -7.34 9.40 -0.56
N LEU A 111 -6.93 8.14 -0.83
CA LEU A 111 -7.07 7.04 0.11
C LEU A 111 -6.30 7.30 1.42
N ALA A 112 -5.06 7.75 1.33
CA ALA A 112 -4.26 8.08 2.51
C ALA A 112 -4.92 9.18 3.35
N ARG A 113 -5.45 10.22 2.70
CA ARG A 113 -6.20 11.31 3.37
C ARG A 113 -7.51 10.82 3.98
N ALA A 114 -8.19 9.88 3.34
CA ALA A 114 -9.41 9.28 3.90
C ALA A 114 -9.12 8.39 5.13
N ILE A 115 -7.98 7.70 5.14
CA ILE A 115 -7.53 6.90 6.30
C ILE A 115 -7.11 7.82 7.44
N ALA A 116 -6.24 8.80 7.18
CA ALA A 116 -5.74 9.75 8.18
C ALA A 116 -6.63 11.00 8.27
N ASN A 117 -7.92 10.78 8.52
CA ASN A 117 -8.94 11.81 8.61
C ASN A 117 -9.52 11.83 10.03
N ASP A 118 -9.81 13.01 10.54
CA ASP A 118 -10.44 13.22 11.84
C ASP A 118 -11.88 12.65 11.92
N LYS A 119 -12.54 12.52 10.77
CA LYS A 119 -13.86 11.89 10.66
C LYS A 119 -13.80 10.37 10.59
N ASN A 120 -12.60 9.78 10.41
CA ASN A 120 -12.43 8.33 10.43
C ASN A 120 -12.46 7.83 11.89
N PRO A 121 -13.46 7.03 12.29
CA PRO A 121 -13.62 6.65 13.68
C PRO A 121 -12.56 5.64 14.17
N LEU A 122 -11.83 5.00 13.26
CA LEU A 122 -10.97 3.87 13.60
C LEU A 122 -9.48 4.23 13.69
N THR A 123 -8.95 5.02 12.76
CA THR A 123 -7.49 5.20 12.64
C THR A 123 -6.85 5.72 13.92
N ALA A 124 -7.42 6.78 14.51
CA ALA A 124 -6.89 7.34 15.76
C ALA A 124 -7.02 6.36 16.93
N ARG A 125 -8.18 5.70 17.07
CA ARG A 125 -8.41 4.71 18.15
C ARG A 125 -7.47 3.52 18.05
N VAL A 126 -7.26 2.98 16.85
CA VAL A 126 -6.34 1.85 16.63
C VAL A 126 -4.90 2.25 16.96
N MET A 127 -4.46 3.43 16.52
CA MET A 127 -3.11 3.92 16.80
C MET A 127 -2.88 4.12 18.30
N VAL A 128 -3.82 4.79 18.98
CA VAL A 128 -3.74 5.04 20.41
C VAL A 128 -3.75 3.72 21.19
N ASN A 129 -4.59 2.77 20.80
CA ASN A 129 -4.63 1.46 21.44
C ASN A 129 -3.30 0.70 21.31
N ARG A 130 -2.62 0.82 20.17
CA ARG A 130 -1.29 0.22 19.96
C ARG A 130 -0.22 0.91 20.80
N ILE A 131 -0.26 2.24 20.90
CA ILE A 131 0.64 2.99 21.79
C ILE A 131 0.42 2.58 23.24
N TRP A 132 -0.84 2.50 23.70
CA TRP A 132 -1.22 2.04 25.02
C TRP A 132 -0.73 0.60 25.30
N LEU A 133 -0.97 -0.30 24.36
CA LEU A 133 -0.46 -1.68 24.44
C LEU A 133 1.06 -1.74 24.64
N GLY A 134 1.81 -0.87 23.96
CA GLY A 134 3.27 -0.76 24.10
C GLY A 134 3.72 -0.31 25.47
N HIS A 135 2.93 0.53 26.20
CA HIS A 135 3.25 0.98 27.53
C HIS A 135 2.82 0.00 28.63
N PHE A 136 1.65 -0.62 28.48
CA PHE A 136 1.01 -1.37 29.55
C PHE A 136 0.91 -2.88 29.30
N GLY A 137 1.43 -3.36 28.17
CA GLY A 137 1.40 -4.79 27.79
C GLY A 137 0.02 -5.30 27.38
N GLN A 138 -1.05 -4.50 27.55
CA GLN A 138 -2.41 -4.83 27.13
C GLN A 138 -3.10 -3.57 26.60
N GLY A 139 -3.82 -3.69 25.49
CA GLY A 139 -4.59 -2.60 24.90
C GLY A 139 -5.89 -2.33 25.67
N LEU A 140 -6.41 -1.12 25.52
CA LEU A 140 -7.78 -0.78 25.96
C LEU A 140 -8.82 -1.65 25.22
N VAL A 141 -8.56 -1.93 23.93
CA VAL A 141 -9.18 -3.02 23.17
C VAL A 141 -8.18 -4.17 23.12
N ARG A 142 -8.56 -5.33 23.63
CA ARG A 142 -7.65 -6.50 23.76
C ARG A 142 -7.23 -7.10 22.43
N THR A 143 -7.99 -6.86 21.37
CA THR A 143 -7.73 -7.33 20.02
C THR A 143 -7.18 -6.19 19.14
N PRO A 144 -5.87 -5.86 19.18
CA PRO A 144 -5.32 -4.65 18.55
C PRO A 144 -5.41 -4.65 17.02
N SER A 145 -5.72 -5.79 16.41
CA SER A 145 -5.92 -5.95 14.97
C SER A 145 -7.39 -6.13 14.58
N ASP A 146 -8.30 -6.16 15.54
CA ASP A 146 -9.74 -6.27 15.32
C ASP A 146 -10.50 -5.27 16.21
N PHE A 147 -11.09 -4.27 15.57
CA PHE A 147 -11.97 -3.26 16.16
C PHE A 147 -13.40 -3.38 15.60
N GLY A 148 -13.72 -4.54 15.03
CA GLY A 148 -15.02 -4.82 14.44
C GLY A 148 -16.04 -5.34 15.43
N SER A 149 -17.16 -5.79 14.90
CA SER A 149 -18.30 -6.31 15.69
C SER A 149 -18.01 -7.61 16.46
N ARG A 150 -16.88 -8.27 16.18
CA ARG A 150 -16.44 -9.49 16.90
C ARG A 150 -15.47 -9.18 18.03
N SER A 151 -14.92 -7.97 18.09
CA SER A 151 -14.00 -7.59 19.16
C SER A 151 -14.76 -7.39 20.48
N GLU A 152 -14.05 -7.59 21.59
CA GLU A 152 -14.55 -7.17 22.89
C GLU A 152 -14.68 -5.64 22.94
N LEU A 153 -15.61 -5.16 23.73
CA LEU A 153 -15.73 -3.72 24.00
C LEU A 153 -14.46 -3.21 24.67
N PRO A 154 -14.07 -1.95 24.43
CA PRO A 154 -12.96 -1.34 25.12
C PRO A 154 -13.16 -1.40 26.64
N SER A 155 -12.12 -1.69 27.41
CA SER A 155 -12.18 -1.69 28.88
C SER A 155 -12.56 -0.31 29.45
N HIS A 156 -12.10 0.76 28.79
CA HIS A 156 -12.35 2.15 29.14
C HIS A 156 -12.66 2.95 27.87
N PRO A 157 -13.90 2.90 27.35
CA PRO A 157 -14.26 3.51 26.08
C PRO A 157 -14.06 5.04 26.07
N GLU A 158 -14.42 5.72 27.15
CA GLU A 158 -14.26 7.17 27.27
C GLU A 158 -12.78 7.59 27.25
N LEU A 159 -11.90 6.83 27.88
CA LEU A 159 -10.46 7.06 27.85
C LEU A 159 -9.90 6.86 26.43
N LEU A 160 -10.33 5.81 25.75
CA LEU A 160 -9.91 5.55 24.37
C LEU A 160 -10.33 6.71 23.45
N ASP A 161 -11.54 7.22 23.61
CA ASP A 161 -12.07 8.33 22.82
C ASP A 161 -11.37 9.64 23.13
N TYR A 162 -11.10 9.90 24.41
CA TYR A 162 -10.32 11.07 24.83
C TYR A 162 -8.92 11.05 24.22
N LEU A 163 -8.21 9.95 24.35
CA LEU A 163 -6.86 9.82 23.83
C LEU A 163 -6.83 9.90 22.29
N ALA A 164 -7.81 9.30 21.61
CA ALA A 164 -7.93 9.39 20.16
C ALA A 164 -8.17 10.83 19.69
N THR A 165 -9.07 11.56 20.38
CA THR A 165 -9.34 12.97 20.09
C THR A 165 -8.12 13.85 20.37
N TYR A 166 -7.44 13.61 21.48
CA TYR A 166 -6.19 14.30 21.82
C TYR A 166 -5.14 14.05 20.74
N PHE A 167 -4.96 12.82 20.28
CA PHE A 167 -3.99 12.45 19.27
C PHE A 167 -4.22 13.21 17.94
N MET A 168 -5.46 13.27 17.48
CA MET A 168 -5.82 14.04 16.27
C MET A 168 -5.57 15.54 16.46
N ARG A 169 -6.02 16.13 17.59
CA ARG A 169 -5.82 17.54 17.92
C ARG A 169 -4.34 17.94 17.97
N GLU A 170 -3.48 17.06 18.46
CA GLU A 170 -2.04 17.27 18.53
C GLU A 170 -1.32 16.89 17.22
N SER A 171 -2.02 16.97 16.09
CA SER A 171 -1.50 16.71 14.74
C SER A 171 -0.88 15.32 14.59
N TRP A 172 -1.50 14.30 15.16
CA TRP A 172 -1.06 12.91 15.10
C TRP A 172 0.34 12.67 15.67
N SER A 173 0.75 13.46 16.66
CA SER A 173 2.08 13.41 17.26
C SER A 173 2.22 12.26 18.24
N MET A 174 2.90 11.21 17.83
CA MET A 174 3.21 10.05 18.70
C MET A 174 4.02 10.49 19.93
N LYS A 175 4.98 11.42 19.76
CA LYS A 175 5.80 11.92 20.87
C LYS A 175 4.97 12.60 21.96
N LYS A 176 3.97 13.41 21.58
CA LYS A 176 3.06 14.05 22.55
C LYS A 176 2.18 13.02 23.23
N MET A 177 1.74 11.99 22.51
CA MET A 177 0.95 10.90 23.08
C MET A 177 1.75 10.10 24.13
N HIS A 178 2.98 9.68 23.80
CA HIS A 178 3.87 9.03 24.75
C HIS A 178 4.09 9.89 25.99
N ARG A 179 4.36 11.19 25.80
CA ARG A 179 4.55 12.14 26.92
C ARG A 179 3.30 12.21 27.81
N LEU A 180 2.11 12.32 27.22
CA LEU A 180 0.86 12.37 27.99
C LEU A 180 0.70 11.13 28.85
N ILE A 181 0.88 9.94 28.27
CA ILE A 181 0.72 8.65 28.97
C ILE A 181 1.76 8.49 30.10
N MET A 182 3.00 8.89 29.85
CA MET A 182 4.11 8.70 30.81
C MET A 182 4.07 9.70 31.98
N LEU A 183 3.37 10.82 31.85
CA LEU A 183 3.29 11.87 32.88
C LEU A 183 1.91 11.90 33.58
N SER A 184 1.00 10.98 33.26
CA SER A 184 -0.32 10.89 33.87
C SER A 184 -0.32 10.14 35.19
#